data_c9c032b7f41dd2f79e486158d983e86e
#
_entry.id   c9c032b7f41dd2f79e486158d983e86e
#
_cell.length_a   1.000
_cell.length_b   1.000
_cell.length_c   1.000
_cell.angle_alpha   90.00
_cell.angle_beta   90.00
_cell.angle_gamma   90.00
#
_symmetry.space_group_name_H-M   'P 1'
#
loop_
_entity.id
_entity.type
_entity.pdbx_description
1 polymer ?
#
loop_
_entity_poly.entity_id
_entity_poly.type
_entity_poly.pdbx_seq_one_letter_code
_entity_poly.pdbx_strand_id
1 'polypeptide(L)'
;MESGAMTVTLDTSPPLTPDCAPTTPCGPAIYFDGTCSARHDVKVEAVADGLRIVAKRPAGQLLDEWAYAELRRMSAPDGVLRLSRCGETLLARLEIRDPDLICAVEDRAVTLDRGGVGERRLRRKIVALSFAASVSLFITVIYGVPELATRLLPFVPVSVERKLGEAVDKNVHSALDTQHLGAAFTCGYSAGELEGRAALDRMVGKLEAAAALPLQLRVDVVRRPEPNAVALPGGRIYVNQGLIDQAQTPDELAGVIAHEMGHVAARDGTRVVLQTAGLSFLFGMMLGDFVGGGAVVIAARTVLKSSYSRRVEGAADGYSGALMQKAGGDPHALGAILARIVVDKDHGVALLRDHPETRDRIAAINAVAGTGPTAPLLDVAEWSALKQICAPLPPNDAGGGRTK
;
A
#
# COMPACT_ATOMS: atom_id res chain seq x y z
N MET A 1 61.61 79.15 35.61
CA MET A 1 62.15 77.92 34.92
C MET A 1 61.06 76.93 34.79
N GLU A 2 60.15 77.17 33.90
CA GLU A 2 59.08 76.15 33.59
C GLU A 2 58.85 76.16 32.12
N SER A 3 59.09 74.98 31.52
CA SER A 3 58.93 74.71 30.09
C SER A 3 57.50 74.30 29.85
N GLY A 4 56.71 75.17 29.21
CA GLY A 4 55.38 74.85 28.77
C GLY A 4 55.43 74.07 27.42
N ALA A 5 55.02 72.81 27.44
CA ALA A 5 54.82 72.02 26.26
C ALA A 5 53.41 72.28 25.68
N MET A 6 53.37 72.81 24.48
CA MET A 6 52.15 73.09 23.69
C MET A 6 51.75 71.80 22.99
N THR A 7 50.66 71.17 23.44
CA THR A 7 50.11 70.00 22.80
C THR A 7 49.16 70.42 21.68
N VAL A 8 49.51 70.11 20.45
CA VAL A 8 48.64 70.27 19.27
C VAL A 8 47.77 69.02 19.13
N THR A 9 46.50 69.15 19.41
CA THR A 9 45.47 68.13 19.10
C THR A 9 45.12 68.24 17.62
N LEU A 10 45.49 67.20 16.87
CA LEU A 10 44.99 67.00 15.51
C LEU A 10 43.55 66.49 15.60
N ASP A 11 42.63 67.30 15.15
CA ASP A 11 41.24 66.98 14.91
C ASP A 11 41.16 66.08 13.64
N THR A 12 40.98 64.80 13.83
CA THR A 12 40.70 63.83 12.78
C THR A 12 39.22 63.51 12.72
N SER A 13 38.41 64.48 12.36
CA SER A 13 37.03 64.24 11.95
C SER A 13 37.05 63.57 10.57
N PRO A 14 36.38 62.41 10.35
CA PRO A 14 36.27 61.82 9.03
C PRO A 14 35.43 62.75 8.10
N PRO A 15 35.71 62.77 6.80
CA PRO A 15 34.99 63.62 5.87
C PRO A 15 33.50 63.24 5.85
N LEU A 16 32.70 64.24 6.11
CA LEU A 16 31.22 64.17 5.93
C LEU A 16 30.95 63.83 4.48
N THR A 17 30.38 62.66 4.25
CA THR A 17 29.80 62.32 2.95
C THR A 17 28.59 63.23 2.73
N PRO A 18 28.57 64.05 1.66
CA PRO A 18 27.43 64.88 1.38
C PRO A 18 26.30 64.02 0.84
N ASP A 19 25.06 64.45 1.10
CA ASP A 19 23.85 64.13 0.32
C ASP A 19 22.81 63.21 0.95
N CYS A 20 22.40 63.52 2.18
CA CYS A 20 20.98 63.38 2.57
C CYS A 20 20.58 64.70 3.27
N ALA A 21 19.46 65.28 2.87
CA ALA A 21 18.86 66.32 3.69
C ALA A 21 18.66 65.75 5.09
N PRO A 22 18.91 66.53 6.19
CA PRO A 22 18.99 65.96 7.55
C PRO A 22 17.70 65.31 8.11
N THR A 23 16.69 65.09 7.29
CA THR A 23 15.39 64.51 7.65
C THR A 23 14.93 63.34 6.77
N THR A 24 15.65 63.01 5.68
CA THR A 24 15.21 61.96 4.76
C THR A 24 16.14 60.73 4.86
N PRO A 25 15.66 59.57 5.40
CA PRO A 25 16.45 58.37 5.45
C PRO A 25 16.84 57.92 4.05
N CYS A 26 18.14 57.65 3.86
CA CYS A 26 18.66 57.25 2.57
C CYS A 26 19.83 56.25 2.72
N GLY A 27 20.02 55.35 1.77
CA GLY A 27 21.08 54.37 1.85
C GLY A 27 21.32 53.64 0.52
N PRO A 28 22.40 52.84 0.46
CA PRO A 28 22.75 52.06 -0.73
C PRO A 28 21.78 50.88 -0.91
N ALA A 29 21.40 50.56 -2.17
CA ALA A 29 20.57 49.46 -2.53
C ALA A 29 20.96 48.91 -3.93
N ILE A 30 20.40 47.74 -4.26
CA ILE A 30 20.52 47.12 -5.55
C ILE A 30 19.14 47.14 -6.22
N TYR A 31 19.08 47.69 -7.42
CA TYR A 31 17.86 47.81 -8.20
C TYR A 31 17.96 47.00 -9.49
N PHE A 32 16.88 46.33 -9.82
CA PHE A 32 16.65 45.67 -11.11
C PHE A 32 15.38 46.27 -11.70
N ASP A 33 15.50 46.79 -12.92
CA ASP A 33 14.42 47.52 -13.60
C ASP A 33 13.28 46.64 -14.12
N GLY A 34 13.49 45.31 -14.13
CA GLY A 34 12.51 44.34 -14.64
C GLY A 34 12.47 44.22 -16.18
N THR A 35 13.23 45.05 -16.92
CA THR A 35 13.35 44.97 -18.39
C THR A 35 14.51 44.09 -18.82
N CYS A 36 15.56 44.05 -18.01
CA CYS A 36 16.73 43.20 -18.22
C CYS A 36 17.24 42.64 -16.88
N SER A 37 18.21 41.72 -16.93
CA SER A 37 18.82 41.14 -15.73
C SER A 37 19.98 41.99 -15.17
N ALA A 38 20.17 43.20 -15.68
CA ALA A 38 21.22 44.09 -15.23
C ALA A 38 21.02 44.55 -13.79
N ARG A 39 22.10 44.50 -13.00
CA ARG A 39 22.14 45.00 -11.63
C ARG A 39 22.56 46.46 -11.65
N HIS A 40 21.74 47.30 -11.02
CA HIS A 40 22.04 48.72 -10.83
C HIS A 40 22.33 48.99 -9.34
N ASP A 41 23.55 49.49 -9.06
CA ASP A 41 23.87 49.99 -7.73
C ASP A 41 23.29 51.39 -7.58
N VAL A 42 22.34 51.54 -6.71
CA VAL A 42 21.54 52.77 -6.53
C VAL A 42 21.63 53.34 -5.10
N LYS A 43 21.19 54.56 -4.95
CA LYS A 43 20.85 55.17 -3.69
C LYS A 43 19.33 55.24 -3.59
N VAL A 44 18.78 54.81 -2.46
CA VAL A 44 17.34 54.87 -2.19
C VAL A 44 17.10 55.93 -1.14
N GLU A 45 16.12 56.78 -1.38
CA GLU A 45 15.67 57.84 -0.47
C GLU A 45 14.21 57.52 -0.06
N ALA A 46 13.96 57.39 1.25
CA ALA A 46 12.63 57.15 1.78
C ALA A 46 11.95 58.52 1.99
N VAL A 47 11.23 58.97 0.98
CA VAL A 47 10.46 60.26 1.03
C VAL A 47 9.10 60.05 1.71
N ALA A 48 8.30 61.12 1.83
CA ALA A 48 7.02 61.07 2.54
C ALA A 48 6.05 60.03 1.97
N ASP A 49 5.96 59.91 0.63
CA ASP A 49 4.92 59.13 -0.04
C ASP A 49 5.46 57.86 -0.67
N GLY A 50 6.80 57.63 -0.64
CA GLY A 50 7.40 56.45 -1.33
C GLY A 50 8.90 56.39 -1.24
N LEU A 51 9.45 55.58 -2.14
CA LEU A 51 10.90 55.37 -2.33
C LEU A 51 11.33 56.00 -3.63
N ARG A 52 12.34 56.90 -3.59
CA ARG A 52 13.05 57.36 -4.78
C ARG A 52 14.30 56.56 -5.01
N ILE A 53 14.45 56.02 -6.23
CA ILE A 53 15.55 55.17 -6.63
C ILE A 53 16.43 56.01 -7.56
N VAL A 54 17.60 56.37 -7.09
CA VAL A 54 18.50 57.29 -7.78
C VAL A 54 19.79 56.60 -8.18
N ALA A 55 20.24 56.79 -9.43
CA ALA A 55 21.47 56.23 -9.91
C ALA A 55 22.70 56.78 -9.17
N LYS A 56 23.65 55.90 -8.85
CA LYS A 56 24.96 56.32 -8.34
C LYS A 56 25.85 56.90 -9.44
N ARG A 57 25.68 56.50 -10.70
CA ARG A 57 26.43 56.99 -11.87
C ARG A 57 25.52 57.03 -13.10
N PRO A 58 25.28 58.21 -13.74
CA PRO A 58 25.63 59.54 -13.24
C PRO A 58 24.89 59.89 -11.97
N ALA A 59 25.56 60.55 -11.06
CA ALA A 59 24.99 60.84 -9.75
C ALA A 59 23.75 61.75 -9.85
N GLY A 60 22.65 61.36 -9.14
CA GLY A 60 21.45 62.19 -9.04
C GLY A 60 20.37 61.91 -10.10
N GLN A 61 20.59 61.01 -11.06
CA GLN A 61 19.55 60.66 -12.03
C GLN A 61 18.47 59.79 -11.34
N LEU A 62 17.23 60.26 -11.34
CA LEU A 62 16.08 59.46 -10.88
C LEU A 62 15.84 58.32 -11.87
N LEU A 63 15.84 57.07 -11.34
CA LEU A 63 15.57 55.87 -12.14
C LEU A 63 14.12 55.43 -12.04
N ASP A 64 13.56 55.47 -10.80
CA ASP A 64 12.19 55.04 -10.56
C ASP A 64 11.70 55.66 -9.23
N GLU A 65 10.37 55.72 -9.08
CA GLU A 65 9.73 56.15 -7.86
C GLU A 65 8.57 55.20 -7.50
N TRP A 66 8.62 54.64 -6.27
CA TRP A 66 7.68 53.63 -5.85
C TRP A 66 6.86 54.14 -4.65
N ALA A 67 5.55 54.23 -4.79
CA ALA A 67 4.67 54.60 -3.68
C ALA A 67 4.63 53.46 -2.63
N TYR A 68 4.60 53.83 -1.33
CA TYR A 68 4.51 52.82 -0.23
C TYR A 68 3.32 51.88 -0.37
N ALA A 69 2.20 52.35 -0.91
CA ALA A 69 1.01 51.53 -1.15
C ALA A 69 1.19 50.41 -2.18
N GLU A 70 2.14 50.61 -3.09
CA GLU A 70 2.42 49.64 -4.21
C GLU A 70 3.51 48.63 -3.84
N LEU A 71 4.19 48.82 -2.68
CA LEU A 71 5.27 47.94 -2.28
C LEU A 71 4.78 46.58 -1.80
N ARG A 72 5.49 45.55 -2.23
CA ARG A 72 5.32 44.17 -1.75
C ARG A 72 6.65 43.62 -1.29
N ARG A 73 6.65 42.99 -0.12
CA ARG A 73 7.79 42.24 0.40
C ARG A 73 7.93 40.92 -0.34
N MET A 74 9.12 40.65 -0.86
CA MET A 74 9.48 39.35 -1.45
C MET A 74 10.32 38.53 -0.48
N SER A 75 10.38 37.22 -0.68
CA SER A 75 11.26 36.35 0.09
C SER A 75 12.73 36.72 -0.17
N ALA A 76 13.49 36.92 0.92
CA ALA A 76 14.90 37.28 0.90
C ALA A 76 15.65 36.60 2.05
N PRO A 77 16.99 36.47 2.00
CA PRO A 77 17.81 36.06 3.13
C PRO A 77 17.67 37.03 4.32
N ASP A 78 18.06 36.55 5.51
CA ASP A 78 18.06 37.40 6.71
C ASP A 78 18.93 38.65 6.54
N GLY A 79 18.43 39.79 7.00
CA GLY A 79 19.11 41.08 6.87
C GLY A 79 18.96 41.76 5.51
N VAL A 80 18.14 41.22 4.61
CA VAL A 80 17.86 41.85 3.29
C VAL A 80 16.37 42.10 3.16
N LEU A 81 15.98 43.36 2.97
CA LEU A 81 14.64 43.73 2.56
C LEU A 81 14.55 43.74 1.04
N ARG A 82 13.82 42.79 0.49
CA ARG A 82 13.55 42.70 -0.94
C ARG A 82 12.13 43.14 -1.22
N LEU A 83 12.02 44.14 -2.11
CA LEU A 83 10.75 44.76 -2.45
C LEU A 83 10.49 44.59 -3.96
N SER A 84 9.22 44.47 -4.31
CA SER A 84 8.70 44.62 -5.66
C SER A 84 7.54 45.61 -5.68
N ARG A 85 7.19 46.11 -6.87
CA ARG A 85 6.05 47.03 -7.07
C ARG A 85 4.85 46.26 -7.63
N CYS A 86 3.64 46.55 -7.12
CA CYS A 86 2.41 46.11 -7.77
C CYS A 86 2.15 46.97 -9.03
N GLY A 87 2.09 46.37 -10.20
CA GLY A 87 1.81 47.07 -11.45
C GLY A 87 2.31 46.28 -12.69
N GLU A 88 2.31 46.92 -13.84
CA GLU A 88 2.63 46.28 -15.15
C GLU A 88 4.06 45.76 -15.28
N THR A 89 5.01 46.26 -14.51
CA THR A 89 6.40 45.77 -14.46
C THR A 89 6.61 44.79 -13.31
N LEU A 90 6.07 43.62 -13.44
CA LEU A 90 6.12 42.54 -12.42
C LEU A 90 7.52 42.05 -12.02
N LEU A 91 8.56 42.41 -12.80
CA LEU A 91 9.91 41.91 -12.57
C LEU A 91 10.86 42.92 -11.91
N ALA A 92 10.43 44.19 -11.73
CA ALA A 92 11.22 45.17 -11.02
C ALA A 92 11.39 44.82 -9.55
N ARG A 93 12.62 44.86 -9.03
CA ARG A 93 12.90 44.52 -7.64
C ARG A 93 14.01 45.43 -7.07
N LEU A 94 13.86 45.69 -5.77
CA LEU A 94 14.80 46.49 -5.00
C LEU A 94 15.29 45.68 -3.80
N GLU A 95 16.60 45.62 -3.58
CA GLU A 95 17.20 44.95 -2.43
C GLU A 95 17.92 45.97 -1.55
N ILE A 96 17.44 46.12 -0.33
CA ILE A 96 18.02 47.02 0.66
C ILE A 96 18.67 46.17 1.77
N ARG A 97 19.91 46.53 2.14
CA ARG A 97 20.69 45.83 3.19
C ARG A 97 21.08 46.74 4.34
N ASP A 98 20.88 48.03 4.18
CA ASP A 98 21.10 49.00 5.23
C ASP A 98 20.03 48.92 6.32
N PRO A 99 20.40 48.59 7.58
CA PRO A 99 19.40 48.36 8.66
C PRO A 99 18.57 49.58 8.95
N ASP A 100 19.16 50.78 8.93
CA ASP A 100 18.47 52.03 9.27
C ASP A 100 17.46 52.38 8.16
N LEU A 101 17.81 52.16 6.92
CA LEU A 101 16.89 52.34 5.81
C LEU A 101 15.79 51.28 5.80
N ILE A 102 16.08 50.03 6.18
CA ILE A 102 15.09 48.96 6.31
C ILE A 102 14.04 49.35 7.35
N CYS A 103 14.46 49.76 8.55
CA CYS A 103 13.56 50.24 9.61
C CYS A 103 12.69 51.42 9.13
N ALA A 104 13.32 52.41 8.47
CA ALA A 104 12.60 53.57 7.97
C ALA A 104 11.56 53.27 6.90
N VAL A 105 11.81 52.26 6.08
CA VAL A 105 10.85 51.78 5.06
C VAL A 105 9.74 50.97 5.69
N GLU A 106 10.04 50.08 6.64
CA GLU A 106 9.05 49.27 7.34
C GLU A 106 8.10 50.11 8.18
N ASP A 107 8.59 51.17 8.81
CA ASP A 107 7.77 52.11 9.61
C ASP A 107 6.78 52.90 8.72
N ARG A 108 7.18 53.27 7.50
CA ARG A 108 6.36 54.07 6.59
C ARG A 108 5.44 53.21 5.72
N ALA A 109 5.89 52.02 5.33
CA ALA A 109 5.13 51.11 4.48
C ALA A 109 4.22 50.15 5.30
N VAL A 110 3.24 50.70 6.01
CA VAL A 110 2.32 49.98 6.93
C VAL A 110 1.58 48.80 6.26
N THR A 111 1.50 48.79 4.93
CA THR A 111 0.84 47.72 4.14
C THR A 111 1.76 46.60 3.74
N LEU A 112 3.07 46.72 3.98
CA LEU A 112 4.10 45.79 3.47
C LEU A 112 3.89 44.35 3.95
N ASP A 113 3.45 44.13 5.17
CA ASP A 113 3.27 42.84 5.79
C ASP A 113 1.84 42.25 5.68
N ARG A 114 0.86 43.03 5.21
CA ARG A 114 -0.55 42.60 5.16
C ARG A 114 -0.75 41.46 4.13
N GLY A 115 0.04 41.36 3.06
CA GLY A 115 -0.02 40.29 2.07
C GLY A 115 0.57 38.96 2.57
N GLY A 116 1.67 39.01 3.34
CA GLY A 116 2.40 37.82 3.77
C GLY A 116 1.70 37.00 4.87
N VAL A 117 0.95 37.65 5.78
CA VAL A 117 0.24 36.96 6.87
C VAL A 117 -0.98 36.20 6.34
N GLY A 118 -1.71 36.76 5.37
CA GLY A 118 -2.85 36.12 4.71
C GLY A 118 -2.44 34.90 3.93
N GLU A 119 -1.37 35.01 3.15
CA GLU A 119 -0.82 33.93 2.33
C GLU A 119 -0.28 32.76 3.17
N ARG A 120 0.44 33.03 4.25
CA ARG A 120 0.91 32.02 5.20
C ARG A 120 -0.25 31.30 5.90
N ARG A 121 -1.30 32.02 6.25
CA ARG A 121 -2.51 31.45 6.87
C ARG A 121 -3.28 30.56 5.88
N LEU A 122 -3.44 31.01 4.63
CA LEU A 122 -4.06 30.22 3.57
C LEU A 122 -3.25 28.96 3.25
N ARG A 123 -1.94 29.08 3.10
CA ARG A 123 -1.03 27.94 2.86
C ARG A 123 -1.09 26.92 3.98
N ARG A 124 -1.10 27.36 5.27
CA ARG A 124 -1.26 26.46 6.42
C ARG A 124 -2.61 25.74 6.41
N LYS A 125 -3.71 26.44 6.04
CA LYS A 125 -5.03 25.81 5.89
C LYS A 125 -5.05 24.76 4.78
N ILE A 126 -4.46 25.06 3.63
CA ILE A 126 -4.37 24.12 2.49
C ILE A 126 -3.57 22.90 2.91
N VAL A 127 -2.40 23.05 3.53
CA VAL A 127 -1.57 21.94 4.01
C VAL A 127 -2.31 21.11 5.05
N ALA A 128 -2.97 21.73 6.03
CA ALA A 128 -3.74 21.02 7.04
C ALA A 128 -4.94 20.26 6.45
N LEU A 129 -5.65 20.86 5.49
CA LEU A 129 -6.77 20.22 4.81
C LEU A 129 -6.31 19.05 3.94
N SER A 130 -5.19 19.21 3.21
CA SER A 130 -4.59 18.13 2.41
C SER A 130 -4.13 16.97 3.29
N PHE A 131 -3.53 17.25 4.44
CA PHE A 131 -3.13 16.23 5.40
C PHE A 131 -4.35 15.49 5.98
N ALA A 132 -5.39 16.23 6.39
CA ALA A 132 -6.64 15.65 6.89
C ALA A 132 -7.33 14.78 5.83
N ALA A 133 -7.37 15.22 4.57
CA ALA A 133 -7.90 14.44 3.46
C ALA A 133 -7.11 13.16 3.22
N SER A 134 -5.77 13.22 3.28
CA SER A 134 -4.90 12.04 3.13
C SER A 134 -5.10 11.04 4.27
N VAL A 135 -5.21 11.51 5.51
CA VAL A 135 -5.49 10.66 6.68
C VAL A 135 -6.88 10.04 6.57
N SER A 136 -7.90 10.81 6.16
CA SER A 136 -9.26 10.31 5.96
C SER A 136 -9.30 9.23 4.88
N LEU A 137 -8.63 9.45 3.76
CA LEU A 137 -8.51 8.45 2.69
C LEU A 137 -7.82 7.17 3.19
N PHE A 138 -6.73 7.32 3.94
CA PHE A 138 -6.00 6.19 4.52
C PHE A 138 -6.89 5.36 5.47
N ILE A 139 -7.64 6.01 6.35
CA ILE A 139 -8.59 5.35 7.25
C ILE A 139 -9.70 4.64 6.44
N THR A 140 -10.23 5.29 5.40
CA THR A 140 -11.26 4.70 4.55
C THR A 140 -10.75 3.46 3.83
N VAL A 141 -9.52 3.48 3.33
CA VAL A 141 -8.90 2.34 2.64
C VAL A 141 -8.67 1.17 3.60
N ILE A 142 -8.15 1.43 4.81
CA ILE A 142 -7.78 0.36 5.74
C ILE A 142 -9.00 -0.23 6.48
N TYR A 143 -9.98 0.59 6.82
CA TYR A 143 -11.11 0.15 7.64
C TYR A 143 -12.44 0.16 6.87
N GLY A 144 -12.67 1.16 6.03
CA GLY A 144 -13.93 1.32 5.32
C GLY A 144 -14.12 0.28 4.22
N VAL A 145 -13.09 0.01 3.41
CA VAL A 145 -13.18 -0.97 2.31
C VAL A 145 -13.38 -2.39 2.82
N PRO A 146 -12.61 -2.91 3.81
CA PRO A 146 -12.85 -4.24 4.38
C PRO A 146 -14.23 -4.39 5.00
N GLU A 147 -14.68 -3.39 5.75
CA GLU A 147 -16.00 -3.40 6.38
C GLU A 147 -17.13 -3.40 5.34
N LEU A 148 -17.01 -2.55 4.31
CA LEU A 148 -17.98 -2.50 3.21
C LEU A 148 -18.02 -3.83 2.45
N ALA A 149 -16.88 -4.42 2.12
CA ALA A 149 -16.80 -5.73 1.48
C ALA A 149 -17.51 -6.80 2.31
N THR A 150 -17.31 -6.81 3.63
CA THR A 150 -17.96 -7.75 4.55
C THR A 150 -19.47 -7.56 4.57
N ARG A 151 -19.97 -6.31 4.57
CA ARG A 151 -21.40 -6.00 4.54
C ARG A 151 -22.06 -6.31 3.19
N LEU A 152 -21.33 -6.20 2.10
CA LEU A 152 -21.82 -6.51 0.76
C LEU A 152 -21.82 -8.00 0.45
N LEU A 153 -20.98 -8.79 1.13
CA LEU A 153 -20.82 -10.21 0.88
C LEU A 153 -22.15 -11.01 0.89
N PRO A 154 -23.09 -10.80 1.82
CA PRO A 154 -24.38 -11.53 1.84
C PRO A 154 -25.25 -11.28 0.60
N PHE A 155 -25.06 -10.13 -0.08
CA PHE A 155 -25.83 -9.76 -1.28
C PHE A 155 -25.20 -10.28 -2.57
N VAL A 156 -24.00 -10.87 -2.51
CA VAL A 156 -23.36 -11.45 -3.71
C VAL A 156 -24.00 -12.80 -4.02
N PRO A 157 -24.69 -12.94 -5.17
CA PRO A 157 -25.31 -14.20 -5.55
C PRO A 157 -24.27 -15.30 -5.78
N VAL A 158 -24.61 -16.55 -5.51
CA VAL A 158 -23.74 -17.73 -5.74
C VAL A 158 -23.28 -17.80 -7.20
N SER A 159 -24.11 -17.41 -8.16
CA SER A 159 -23.73 -17.36 -9.59
C SER A 159 -22.62 -16.36 -9.89
N VAL A 160 -22.59 -15.21 -9.21
CA VAL A 160 -21.54 -14.20 -9.32
C VAL A 160 -20.27 -14.71 -8.68
N GLU A 161 -20.38 -15.33 -7.49
CA GLU A 161 -19.25 -15.93 -6.80
C GLU A 161 -18.57 -17.02 -7.62
N ARG A 162 -19.35 -17.87 -8.28
CA ARG A 162 -18.80 -18.90 -9.20
C ARG A 162 -18.04 -18.29 -10.38
N LYS A 163 -18.59 -17.26 -11.03
CA LYS A 163 -17.88 -16.57 -12.13
C LYS A 163 -16.61 -15.90 -11.64
N LEU A 164 -16.64 -15.33 -10.44
CA LEU A 164 -15.46 -14.74 -9.80
C LEU A 164 -14.41 -15.83 -9.54
N GLY A 165 -14.84 -16.99 -9.02
CA GLY A 165 -13.98 -18.16 -8.83
C GLY A 165 -13.33 -18.63 -10.12
N GLU A 166 -14.09 -18.75 -11.22
CA GLU A 166 -13.57 -19.14 -12.54
C GLU A 166 -12.52 -18.14 -13.07
N ALA A 167 -12.73 -16.84 -12.84
CA ALA A 167 -11.78 -15.81 -13.25
C ALA A 167 -10.47 -15.87 -12.43
N VAL A 168 -10.58 -16.09 -11.12
CA VAL A 168 -9.44 -16.24 -10.21
C VAL A 168 -8.69 -17.55 -10.50
N ASP A 169 -9.42 -18.63 -10.74
CA ASP A 169 -8.91 -19.97 -10.97
C ASP A 169 -7.86 -20.05 -12.10
N LYS A 170 -8.15 -19.44 -13.25
CA LYS A 170 -7.22 -19.41 -14.39
C LYS A 170 -5.86 -18.81 -14.01
N ASN A 171 -5.88 -17.74 -13.21
CA ASN A 171 -4.66 -17.07 -12.77
C ASN A 171 -3.95 -17.87 -11.65
N VAL A 172 -4.71 -18.48 -10.74
CA VAL A 172 -4.18 -19.33 -9.68
C VAL A 172 -3.53 -20.58 -10.27
N HIS A 173 -4.21 -21.27 -11.19
CA HIS A 173 -3.67 -22.44 -11.86
C HIS A 173 -2.33 -22.12 -12.55
N SER A 174 -2.27 -21.03 -13.34
CA SER A 174 -1.03 -20.58 -13.98
C SER A 174 0.06 -20.18 -12.98
N ALA A 175 -0.31 -19.61 -11.83
CA ALA A 175 0.65 -19.21 -10.79
C ALA A 175 1.19 -20.42 -10.01
N LEU A 176 0.40 -21.46 -9.86
CA LEU A 176 0.80 -22.71 -9.23
C LEU A 176 1.62 -23.61 -10.16
N ASP A 177 1.32 -23.65 -11.44
CA ASP A 177 2.06 -24.44 -12.44
C ASP A 177 3.39 -23.77 -12.84
N THR A 178 4.33 -23.71 -11.90
CA THR A 178 5.65 -23.10 -12.12
C THR A 178 6.55 -23.90 -13.05
N GLN A 179 6.24 -25.18 -13.27
CA GLN A 179 6.98 -26.06 -14.16
C GLN A 179 6.37 -26.12 -15.56
N HIS A 180 5.27 -25.39 -15.80
CA HIS A 180 4.56 -25.35 -17.09
C HIS A 180 4.11 -26.72 -17.60
N LEU A 181 3.63 -27.57 -16.68
CA LEU A 181 3.17 -28.93 -16.98
C LEU A 181 1.84 -28.95 -17.76
N GLY A 182 1.12 -27.83 -17.79
CA GLY A 182 -0.15 -27.73 -18.50
C GLY A 182 -1.20 -28.69 -17.96
N ALA A 183 -1.77 -29.52 -18.83
CA ALA A 183 -2.79 -30.49 -18.43
C ALA A 183 -2.28 -31.53 -17.41
N ALA A 184 -1.00 -31.87 -17.46
CA ALA A 184 -0.39 -32.83 -16.54
C ALA A 184 -0.16 -32.25 -15.14
N PHE A 185 -0.35 -30.94 -14.96
CA PHE A 185 -0.24 -30.28 -13.64
C PHE A 185 -1.33 -30.75 -12.66
N THR A 186 -2.54 -31.04 -13.16
CA THR A 186 -3.65 -31.55 -12.34
C THR A 186 -3.67 -33.08 -12.43
N CYS A 187 -3.64 -33.71 -11.26
CA CYS A 187 -3.66 -35.18 -11.11
C CYS A 187 -5.07 -35.77 -11.17
N GLY A 188 -5.17 -37.04 -11.38
CA GLY A 188 -6.44 -37.80 -11.36
C GLY A 188 -7.13 -37.92 -12.72
N TYR A 189 -6.47 -37.54 -13.80
CA TYR A 189 -7.07 -37.56 -15.15
C TYR A 189 -6.37 -38.49 -16.14
N SER A 190 -5.21 -39.02 -15.81
CA SER A 190 -4.55 -40.05 -16.59
C SER A 190 -5.04 -41.45 -16.20
N ALA A 191 -4.90 -42.44 -17.09
CA ALA A 191 -5.40 -43.82 -16.90
C ALA A 191 -4.93 -44.44 -15.56
N GLY A 192 -3.68 -44.19 -15.15
CA GLY A 192 -3.14 -44.70 -13.88
C GLY A 192 -3.55 -43.93 -12.64
N GLU A 193 -4.27 -42.83 -12.79
CA GLU A 193 -4.69 -41.94 -11.71
C GLU A 193 -6.20 -42.01 -11.38
N LEU A 194 -6.99 -42.69 -12.23
CA LEU A 194 -8.45 -42.68 -12.14
C LEU A 194 -8.98 -43.32 -10.84
N GLU A 195 -8.33 -44.32 -10.31
CA GLU A 195 -8.72 -44.93 -9.03
C GLU A 195 -8.52 -43.99 -7.86
N GLY A 196 -7.38 -43.25 -7.88
CA GLY A 196 -7.11 -42.22 -6.91
C GLY A 196 -8.12 -41.06 -7.00
N ARG A 197 -8.50 -40.68 -8.22
CA ARG A 197 -9.56 -39.69 -8.46
C ARG A 197 -10.91 -40.15 -7.89
N ALA A 198 -11.29 -41.39 -8.16
CA ALA A 198 -12.53 -41.96 -7.65
C ALA A 198 -12.56 -42.01 -6.10
N ALA A 199 -11.42 -42.30 -5.47
CA ALA A 199 -11.30 -42.27 -4.00
C ALA A 199 -11.43 -40.87 -3.47
N LEU A 200 -10.79 -39.86 -4.10
CA LEU A 200 -10.96 -38.46 -3.73
C LEU A 200 -12.43 -38.01 -3.85
N ASP A 201 -13.08 -38.34 -4.97
CA ASP A 201 -14.47 -37.96 -5.20
C ASP A 201 -15.42 -38.61 -4.17
N ARG A 202 -15.15 -39.84 -3.71
CA ARG A 202 -15.90 -40.46 -2.60
C ARG A 202 -15.70 -39.76 -1.27
N MET A 203 -14.46 -39.39 -0.93
CA MET A 203 -14.14 -38.62 0.28
C MET A 203 -14.87 -37.29 0.28
N VAL A 204 -14.72 -36.53 -0.80
CA VAL A 204 -15.36 -35.21 -0.97
C VAL A 204 -16.87 -35.36 -0.95
N GLY A 205 -17.45 -36.36 -1.62
CA GLY A 205 -18.88 -36.61 -1.62
C GLY A 205 -19.47 -36.86 -0.22
N LYS A 206 -18.74 -37.58 0.67
CA LYS A 206 -19.13 -37.76 2.05
C LYS A 206 -19.13 -36.44 2.83
N LEU A 207 -18.10 -35.62 2.63
CA LEU A 207 -18.03 -34.29 3.25
C LEU A 207 -19.10 -33.35 2.73
N GLU A 208 -19.36 -33.32 1.41
CA GLU A 208 -20.42 -32.49 0.79
C GLU A 208 -21.81 -32.87 1.30
N ALA A 209 -22.10 -34.19 1.40
CA ALA A 209 -23.38 -34.67 1.93
C ALA A 209 -23.59 -34.23 3.38
N ALA A 210 -22.52 -34.19 4.19
CA ALA A 210 -22.59 -33.75 5.58
C ALA A 210 -22.64 -32.23 5.70
N ALA A 211 -21.99 -31.49 4.79
CA ALA A 211 -21.89 -30.02 4.83
C ALA A 211 -23.16 -29.32 4.38
N ALA A 212 -23.92 -29.88 3.42
CA ALA A 212 -25.11 -29.30 2.80
C ALA A 212 -24.89 -27.85 2.30
N LEU A 213 -23.76 -27.59 1.66
CA LEU A 213 -23.43 -26.26 1.11
C LEU A 213 -24.34 -25.92 -0.09
N PRO A 214 -24.67 -24.63 -0.31
CA PRO A 214 -25.53 -24.19 -1.42
C PRO A 214 -24.80 -24.18 -2.78
N LEU A 215 -23.53 -24.59 -2.83
CA LEU A 215 -22.70 -24.65 -4.01
C LEU A 215 -22.00 -26.01 -4.09
N GLN A 216 -21.75 -26.47 -5.30
CA GLN A 216 -21.03 -27.71 -5.54
C GLN A 216 -19.52 -27.45 -5.44
N LEU A 217 -18.84 -28.31 -4.69
CA LEU A 217 -17.40 -28.24 -4.55
C LEU A 217 -16.68 -28.89 -5.74
N ARG A 218 -15.52 -28.39 -6.03
CA ARG A 218 -14.58 -29.00 -6.96
C ARG A 218 -13.21 -29.07 -6.30
N VAL A 219 -12.80 -30.27 -5.91
CA VAL A 219 -11.49 -30.51 -5.31
C VAL A 219 -10.56 -31.12 -6.38
N ASP A 220 -9.47 -30.43 -6.67
CA ASP A 220 -8.46 -30.89 -7.63
C ASP A 220 -7.11 -31.06 -6.91
N VAL A 221 -6.38 -32.15 -7.23
CA VAL A 221 -5.02 -32.36 -6.73
C VAL A 221 -4.05 -31.84 -7.77
N VAL A 222 -3.02 -31.11 -7.32
CA VAL A 222 -1.99 -30.52 -8.18
C VAL A 222 -0.59 -31.02 -7.83
N ARG A 223 0.27 -31.15 -8.84
CA ARG A 223 1.66 -31.65 -8.71
C ARG A 223 2.57 -30.60 -8.08
N ARG A 224 2.40 -30.41 -6.80
CA ARG A 224 3.26 -29.54 -5.99
C ARG A 224 3.76 -30.30 -4.77
N PRO A 225 5.08 -30.25 -4.50
CA PRO A 225 5.68 -30.96 -3.38
C PRO A 225 5.42 -30.29 -2.03
N GLU A 226 5.09 -28.99 -2.01
CA GLU A 226 4.81 -28.29 -0.77
C GLU A 226 3.48 -28.75 -0.18
N PRO A 227 3.42 -29.21 1.08
CA PRO A 227 2.17 -29.60 1.71
C PRO A 227 1.29 -28.38 1.95
N ASN A 228 0.27 -28.23 1.14
CA ASN A 228 -0.69 -27.12 1.20
C ASN A 228 -2.03 -27.49 0.58
N ALA A 229 -3.08 -26.77 1.00
CA ALA A 229 -4.36 -26.72 0.32
C ALA A 229 -4.84 -25.27 0.28
N VAL A 230 -5.69 -24.91 -0.66
CA VAL A 230 -6.23 -23.55 -0.78
C VAL A 230 -7.64 -23.58 -1.36
N ALA A 231 -8.57 -22.88 -0.68
CA ALA A 231 -9.91 -22.65 -1.17
C ALA A 231 -10.01 -21.37 -1.97
N LEU A 232 -10.64 -21.44 -3.14
CA LEU A 232 -10.94 -20.29 -4.00
C LEU A 232 -12.43 -19.93 -3.89
N PRO A 233 -12.80 -18.69 -4.27
CA PRO A 233 -14.20 -18.33 -4.42
C PRO A 233 -14.95 -19.32 -5.31
N GLY A 234 -16.23 -19.54 -5.03
CA GLY A 234 -17.07 -20.41 -5.87
C GLY A 234 -16.90 -21.91 -5.65
N GLY A 235 -16.20 -22.31 -4.57
CA GLY A 235 -16.16 -23.70 -4.09
C GLY A 235 -15.10 -24.59 -4.74
N ARG A 236 -14.07 -23.98 -5.36
CA ARG A 236 -12.91 -24.75 -5.84
C ARG A 236 -11.86 -24.84 -4.73
N ILE A 237 -11.30 -26.03 -4.54
CA ILE A 237 -10.22 -26.32 -3.61
C ILE A 237 -9.08 -27.00 -4.36
N TYR A 238 -7.88 -26.48 -4.26
CA TYR A 238 -6.65 -27.12 -4.70
C TYR A 238 -5.97 -27.79 -3.51
N VAL A 239 -5.59 -29.05 -3.70
CA VAL A 239 -4.81 -29.83 -2.74
C VAL A 239 -3.47 -30.15 -3.41
N ASN A 240 -2.39 -29.76 -2.77
CA ASN A 240 -1.06 -30.10 -3.27
C ASN A 240 -0.73 -31.57 -3.01
N GLN A 241 -0.05 -32.22 -3.95
CA GLN A 241 0.40 -33.61 -3.80
C GLN A 241 1.19 -33.82 -2.50
N GLY A 242 2.10 -32.87 -2.15
CA GLY A 242 2.89 -32.97 -0.91
C GLY A 242 2.07 -33.05 0.36
N LEU A 243 0.83 -32.52 0.38
CA LEU A 243 -0.08 -32.69 1.52
C LEU A 243 -0.58 -34.14 1.61
N ILE A 244 -0.95 -34.75 0.48
CA ILE A 244 -1.35 -36.15 0.40
C ILE A 244 -0.20 -37.04 0.85
N ASP A 245 1.03 -36.77 0.40
CA ASP A 245 2.23 -37.53 0.75
C ASP A 245 2.50 -37.48 2.26
N GLN A 246 2.25 -36.36 2.93
CA GLN A 246 2.44 -36.22 4.38
C GLN A 246 1.28 -36.76 5.22
N ALA A 247 0.07 -36.84 4.69
CA ALA A 247 -1.06 -37.38 5.42
C ALA A 247 -0.85 -38.90 5.69
N GLN A 248 -1.01 -39.33 6.94
CA GLN A 248 -0.85 -40.72 7.37
C GLN A 248 -2.16 -41.50 7.29
N THR A 249 -3.29 -40.81 7.44
CA THR A 249 -4.61 -41.43 7.37
C THR A 249 -5.50 -40.66 6.39
N PRO A 250 -6.54 -41.29 5.84
CA PRO A 250 -7.50 -40.59 5.00
C PRO A 250 -8.21 -39.45 5.73
N ASP A 251 -8.44 -39.61 7.04
CA ASP A 251 -9.13 -38.61 7.84
C ASP A 251 -8.26 -37.36 8.08
N GLU A 252 -6.95 -37.46 8.12
CA GLU A 252 -6.06 -36.30 8.16
C GLU A 252 -6.20 -35.43 6.91
N LEU A 253 -6.22 -36.02 5.72
CA LEU A 253 -6.48 -35.31 4.48
C LEU A 253 -7.89 -34.72 4.44
N ALA A 254 -8.88 -35.53 4.84
CA ALA A 254 -10.27 -35.08 4.91
C ALA A 254 -10.47 -33.92 5.89
N GLY A 255 -9.76 -33.92 7.02
CA GLY A 255 -9.77 -32.83 8.00
C GLY A 255 -9.26 -31.52 7.40
N VAL A 256 -8.17 -31.55 6.59
CA VAL A 256 -7.69 -30.36 5.88
C VAL A 256 -8.70 -29.90 4.83
N ILE A 257 -9.25 -30.84 4.01
CA ILE A 257 -10.29 -30.50 3.04
C ILE A 257 -11.52 -29.87 3.73
N ALA A 258 -11.93 -30.45 4.87
CA ALA A 258 -13.04 -29.91 5.66
C ALA A 258 -12.75 -28.50 6.23
N HIS A 259 -11.49 -28.20 6.57
CA HIS A 259 -11.05 -26.85 6.96
C HIS A 259 -11.18 -25.87 5.79
N GLU A 260 -10.71 -26.26 4.60
CA GLU A 260 -10.88 -25.45 3.39
C GLU A 260 -12.37 -25.25 3.05
N MET A 261 -13.21 -26.28 3.27
CA MET A 261 -14.66 -26.14 3.15
C MET A 261 -15.24 -25.12 4.16
N GLY A 262 -14.63 -24.97 5.31
CA GLY A 262 -14.96 -23.92 6.29
C GLY A 262 -14.75 -22.52 5.71
N HIS A 263 -13.64 -22.27 5.02
CA HIS A 263 -13.40 -21.02 4.31
C HIS A 263 -14.37 -20.78 3.14
N VAL A 264 -14.75 -21.85 2.43
CA VAL A 264 -15.79 -21.79 1.40
C VAL A 264 -17.15 -21.45 2.01
N ALA A 265 -17.54 -22.10 3.10
CA ALA A 265 -18.81 -21.85 3.81
C ALA A 265 -18.88 -20.40 4.35
N ALA A 266 -17.77 -19.89 4.88
CA ALA A 266 -17.65 -18.51 5.35
C ALA A 266 -17.45 -17.50 4.22
N ARG A 267 -17.26 -17.96 2.96
CA ARG A 267 -17.01 -17.15 1.78
C ARG A 267 -15.76 -16.26 1.92
N ASP A 268 -14.75 -16.72 2.65
CA ASP A 268 -13.57 -15.92 2.98
C ASP A 268 -12.77 -15.54 1.74
N GLY A 269 -12.59 -16.45 0.78
CA GLY A 269 -11.95 -16.13 -0.50
C GLY A 269 -12.69 -15.03 -1.27
N THR A 270 -14.01 -15.06 -1.30
CA THR A 270 -14.83 -14.01 -1.94
C THR A 270 -14.66 -12.67 -1.23
N ARG A 271 -14.61 -12.68 0.11
CA ARG A 271 -14.33 -11.47 0.92
C ARG A 271 -12.97 -10.87 0.57
N VAL A 272 -11.92 -11.68 0.50
CA VAL A 272 -10.56 -11.25 0.14
C VAL A 272 -10.54 -10.62 -1.27
N VAL A 273 -11.21 -11.25 -2.24
CA VAL A 273 -11.29 -10.71 -3.60
C VAL A 273 -12.03 -9.38 -3.63
N LEU A 274 -13.16 -9.25 -2.94
CA LEU A 274 -13.91 -7.99 -2.86
C LEU A 274 -13.09 -6.87 -2.20
N GLN A 275 -12.36 -7.18 -1.13
CA GLN A 275 -11.47 -6.22 -0.47
C GLN A 275 -10.35 -5.77 -1.39
N THR A 276 -9.71 -6.71 -2.10
CA THR A 276 -8.60 -6.43 -3.02
C THR A 276 -9.09 -5.69 -4.27
N ALA A 277 -10.21 -6.10 -4.86
CA ALA A 277 -10.82 -5.44 -6.00
C ALA A 277 -11.27 -4.01 -5.65
N GLY A 278 -11.87 -3.82 -4.47
CA GLY A 278 -12.26 -2.49 -3.98
C GLY A 278 -11.08 -1.55 -3.83
N LEU A 279 -9.96 -2.03 -3.29
CA LEU A 279 -8.70 -1.29 -3.20
C LEU A 279 -8.14 -0.95 -4.58
N SER A 280 -8.08 -1.94 -5.48
CA SER A 280 -7.58 -1.75 -6.85
C SER A 280 -8.43 -0.74 -7.62
N PHE A 281 -9.76 -0.76 -7.43
CA PHE A 281 -10.67 0.22 -8.02
C PHE A 281 -10.40 1.64 -7.50
N LEU A 282 -10.21 1.82 -6.18
CA LEU A 282 -9.88 3.11 -5.58
C LEU A 282 -8.53 3.65 -6.08
N PHE A 283 -7.50 2.80 -6.14
CA PHE A 283 -6.21 3.21 -6.69
C PHE A 283 -6.28 3.51 -8.18
N GLY A 284 -7.03 2.72 -8.96
CA GLY A 284 -7.28 2.98 -10.37
C GLY A 284 -7.93 4.33 -10.61
N MET A 285 -8.94 4.72 -9.81
CA MET A 285 -9.53 6.06 -9.85
C MET A 285 -8.54 7.17 -9.55
N MET A 286 -7.64 6.98 -8.57
CA MET A 286 -6.65 7.99 -8.19
C MET A 286 -5.54 8.16 -9.23
N LEU A 287 -5.16 7.07 -9.89
CA LEU A 287 -4.04 7.06 -10.86
C LEU A 287 -4.50 7.19 -12.30
N GLY A 288 -5.81 7.25 -12.55
CA GLY A 288 -6.38 7.38 -13.90
C GLY A 288 -6.32 6.09 -14.74
N ASP A 289 -6.02 4.95 -14.12
CA ASP A 289 -5.91 3.66 -14.80
C ASP A 289 -7.14 2.79 -14.50
N PHE A 290 -8.07 2.71 -15.45
CA PHE A 290 -9.31 1.94 -15.36
C PHE A 290 -9.19 0.51 -15.95
N VAL A 291 -7.99 -0.01 -16.15
CA VAL A 291 -7.81 -1.31 -16.81
C VAL A 291 -8.09 -2.46 -15.85
N GLY A 292 -9.31 -3.02 -15.93
CA GLY A 292 -9.83 -4.08 -15.06
C GLY A 292 -9.08 -5.44 -15.08
N GLY A 293 -8.11 -5.66 -15.98
CA GLY A 293 -7.35 -6.91 -16.07
C GLY A 293 -6.38 -7.13 -14.91
N GLY A 294 -5.74 -6.07 -14.40
CA GLY A 294 -4.79 -6.15 -13.30
C GLY A 294 -5.43 -6.53 -11.97
N ALA A 295 -6.68 -6.12 -11.71
CA ALA A 295 -7.39 -6.40 -10.47
C ALA A 295 -7.59 -7.91 -10.22
N VAL A 296 -7.90 -8.69 -11.25
CA VAL A 296 -8.08 -10.16 -11.14
C VAL A 296 -6.76 -10.86 -10.84
N VAL A 297 -5.67 -10.46 -11.48
CA VAL A 297 -4.33 -11.01 -11.22
C VAL A 297 -3.89 -10.70 -9.78
N ILE A 298 -4.11 -9.48 -9.31
CA ILE A 298 -3.80 -9.08 -7.94
C ILE A 298 -4.67 -9.88 -6.96
N ALA A 299 -5.97 -10.02 -7.23
CA ALA A 299 -6.89 -10.81 -6.41
C ALA A 299 -6.46 -12.28 -6.31
N ALA A 300 -6.11 -12.90 -7.42
CA ALA A 300 -5.60 -14.28 -7.46
C ALA A 300 -4.33 -14.45 -6.61
N ARG A 301 -3.36 -13.55 -6.77
CA ARG A 301 -2.14 -13.55 -5.95
C ARG A 301 -2.43 -13.31 -4.46
N THR A 302 -3.41 -12.47 -4.16
CA THR A 302 -3.79 -12.18 -2.77
C THR A 302 -4.45 -13.40 -2.14
N VAL A 303 -5.36 -14.09 -2.83
CA VAL A 303 -5.97 -15.33 -2.34
C VAL A 303 -4.90 -16.38 -2.02
N LEU A 304 -3.93 -16.58 -2.93
CA LEU A 304 -2.82 -17.51 -2.72
C LEU A 304 -1.87 -17.15 -1.57
N LYS A 305 -1.82 -15.87 -1.19
CA LYS A 305 -0.93 -15.35 -0.12
C LYS A 305 -1.71 -14.88 1.11
N SER A 306 -3.03 -15.13 1.15
CA SER A 306 -3.87 -14.70 2.25
C SER A 306 -3.48 -15.42 3.53
N SER A 307 -3.07 -14.66 4.51
CA SER A 307 -2.98 -15.11 5.90
C SER A 307 -4.24 -14.63 6.61
N TYR A 308 -5.08 -15.56 7.01
CA TYR A 308 -6.32 -15.26 7.71
C TYR A 308 -6.06 -14.87 9.17
N SER A 309 -6.99 -14.10 9.76
CA SER A 309 -6.90 -13.79 11.18
C SER A 309 -7.16 -15.04 12.04
N ARG A 310 -6.59 -15.09 13.25
CA ARG A 310 -6.79 -16.20 14.20
C ARG A 310 -8.26 -16.53 14.42
N ARG A 311 -9.14 -15.53 14.39
CA ARG A 311 -10.59 -15.75 14.54
C ARG A 311 -11.20 -16.49 13.35
N VAL A 312 -10.77 -16.15 12.13
CA VAL A 312 -11.22 -16.81 10.89
C VAL A 312 -10.71 -18.25 10.87
N GLU A 313 -9.44 -18.45 11.19
CA GLU A 313 -8.83 -19.78 11.28
C GLU A 313 -9.54 -20.66 12.32
N GLY A 314 -9.78 -20.14 13.54
CA GLY A 314 -10.50 -20.88 14.57
C GLY A 314 -11.94 -21.23 14.19
N ALA A 315 -12.59 -20.39 13.37
CA ALA A 315 -13.92 -20.71 12.83
C ALA A 315 -13.85 -21.86 11.81
N ALA A 316 -12.83 -21.85 10.93
CA ALA A 316 -12.60 -22.93 9.94
C ALA A 316 -12.21 -24.24 10.64
N ASP A 317 -11.39 -24.18 11.70
CA ASP A 317 -11.05 -25.35 12.54
C ASP A 317 -12.29 -25.96 13.20
N GLY A 318 -13.12 -25.12 13.81
CA GLY A 318 -14.38 -25.57 14.41
C GLY A 318 -15.35 -26.17 13.39
N TYR A 319 -15.40 -25.58 12.19
CA TYR A 319 -16.19 -26.12 11.08
C TYR A 319 -15.67 -27.49 10.65
N SER A 320 -14.32 -27.64 10.49
CA SER A 320 -13.69 -28.91 10.14
C SER A 320 -14.05 -30.03 11.14
N GLY A 321 -13.85 -29.80 12.43
CA GLY A 321 -14.18 -30.80 13.47
C GLY A 321 -15.65 -31.21 13.43
N ALA A 322 -16.56 -30.22 13.33
CA ALA A 322 -18.02 -30.51 13.28
C ALA A 322 -18.41 -31.25 11.98
N LEU A 323 -17.80 -30.91 10.87
CA LEU A 323 -18.05 -31.55 9.57
C LEU A 323 -17.53 -33.01 9.57
N MET A 324 -16.30 -33.20 10.04
CA MET A 324 -15.71 -34.56 10.17
C MET A 324 -16.56 -35.45 11.04
N GLN A 325 -17.05 -34.98 12.19
CA GLN A 325 -17.96 -35.72 13.05
C GLN A 325 -19.27 -36.08 12.35
N LYS A 326 -19.89 -35.14 11.61
CA LYS A 326 -21.08 -35.38 10.81
C LYS A 326 -20.88 -36.43 9.71
N ALA A 327 -19.71 -36.42 9.08
CA ALA A 327 -19.32 -37.34 8.04
C ALA A 327 -18.92 -38.72 8.58
N GLY A 328 -18.83 -38.89 9.91
CA GLY A 328 -18.46 -40.13 10.61
C GLY A 328 -16.94 -40.35 10.70
N GLY A 329 -16.14 -39.36 10.34
CA GLY A 329 -14.67 -39.38 10.44
C GLY A 329 -14.16 -38.87 11.79
N ASP A 330 -12.82 -38.86 11.94
CA ASP A 330 -12.16 -38.41 13.16
C ASP A 330 -12.09 -36.85 13.21
N PRO A 331 -12.79 -36.19 14.16
CA PRO A 331 -12.76 -34.73 14.29
C PRO A 331 -11.41 -34.15 14.73
N HIS A 332 -10.48 -34.98 15.23
CA HIS A 332 -9.15 -34.58 15.68
C HIS A 332 -8.07 -34.69 14.56
N ALA A 333 -8.42 -35.30 13.45
CA ALA A 333 -7.47 -35.62 12.39
C ALA A 333 -6.75 -34.40 11.83
N LEU A 334 -7.43 -33.22 11.74
CA LEU A 334 -6.79 -31.95 11.39
C LEU A 334 -5.69 -31.58 12.39
N GLY A 335 -5.95 -31.71 13.69
CA GLY A 335 -4.96 -31.41 14.74
C GLY A 335 -3.73 -32.33 14.67
N ALA A 336 -3.92 -33.60 14.31
CA ALA A 336 -2.86 -34.58 14.20
C ALA A 336 -1.88 -34.23 13.03
N ILE A 337 -2.40 -33.91 11.85
CA ILE A 337 -1.55 -33.52 10.71
C ILE A 337 -0.86 -32.18 10.96
N LEU A 338 -1.55 -31.17 11.53
CA LEU A 338 -0.96 -29.89 11.84
C LEU A 338 0.17 -30.01 12.87
N ALA A 339 -0.02 -30.80 13.94
CA ALA A 339 1.01 -31.04 14.94
C ALA A 339 2.29 -31.64 14.34
N ARG A 340 2.16 -32.53 13.34
CA ARG A 340 3.28 -33.15 12.65
C ARG A 340 4.02 -32.17 11.74
N ILE A 341 3.26 -31.39 10.97
CA ILE A 341 3.79 -30.39 10.06
C ILE A 341 4.55 -29.27 10.79
N VAL A 342 4.07 -28.85 11.97
CA VAL A 342 4.75 -27.84 12.81
C VAL A 342 6.13 -28.28 13.29
N VAL A 343 6.33 -29.57 13.54
CA VAL A 343 7.61 -30.11 14.02
C VAL A 343 8.66 -30.20 12.90
N ASP A 344 8.23 -30.40 11.65
CA ASP A 344 9.11 -30.52 10.48
C ASP A 344 9.44 -29.15 9.87
N LYS A 345 10.23 -28.36 10.59
CA LYS A 345 10.62 -27.00 10.18
C LYS A 345 11.53 -26.92 8.96
N ASP A 346 12.16 -28.00 8.58
CA ASP A 346 13.21 -28.00 7.54
C ASP A 346 12.65 -27.96 6.11
N HIS A 347 11.37 -28.22 5.90
CA HIS A 347 10.73 -28.27 4.58
C HIS A 347 9.82 -27.07 4.24
N GLY A 348 9.98 -25.94 4.91
CA GLY A 348 9.36 -24.65 4.53
C GLY A 348 7.85 -24.72 4.30
N VAL A 349 7.09 -25.13 5.31
CA VAL A 349 5.70 -25.54 5.18
C VAL A 349 4.79 -24.40 4.73
N ALA A 350 4.33 -24.48 3.48
CA ALA A 350 3.45 -23.49 2.87
C ALA A 350 2.11 -23.36 3.64
N LEU A 351 1.56 -24.50 4.10
CA LEU A 351 0.32 -24.54 4.89
C LEU A 351 0.40 -23.68 6.14
N LEU A 352 1.54 -23.69 6.85
CA LEU A 352 1.71 -22.91 8.09
C LEU A 352 1.89 -21.41 7.81
N ARG A 353 2.35 -21.05 6.62
CA ARG A 353 2.52 -19.64 6.24
C ARG A 353 1.21 -19.00 5.83
N ASP A 354 0.37 -19.75 5.14
CA ASP A 354 -0.91 -19.27 4.62
C ASP A 354 -2.00 -19.37 5.74
N HIS A 355 -1.87 -20.35 6.64
CA HIS A 355 -2.71 -20.57 7.81
C HIS A 355 -1.88 -20.56 9.10
N PRO A 356 -1.58 -19.37 9.68
CA PRO A 356 -0.65 -19.24 10.80
C PRO A 356 -1.00 -20.16 11.97
N GLU A 357 -0.11 -21.07 12.27
CA GLU A 357 -0.28 -22.02 13.33
C GLU A 357 0.09 -21.44 14.69
N THR A 358 -0.78 -21.67 15.64
CA THR A 358 -0.46 -21.48 17.05
C THR A 358 -0.70 -22.81 17.78
N ARG A 359 0.11 -23.09 18.79
CA ARG A 359 -0.15 -24.22 19.69
C ARG A 359 -1.55 -24.17 20.25
N ASP A 360 -2.09 -22.97 20.39
CA ASP A 360 -3.44 -22.72 20.87
C ASP A 360 -4.52 -23.27 19.91
N ARG A 361 -4.30 -23.19 18.57
CA ARG A 361 -5.21 -23.78 17.57
C ARG A 361 -5.25 -25.29 17.69
N ILE A 362 -4.09 -25.96 17.72
CA ILE A 362 -4.00 -27.42 17.88
C ILE A 362 -4.68 -27.85 19.18
N ALA A 363 -4.45 -27.12 20.27
CA ALA A 363 -5.11 -27.40 21.55
C ALA A 363 -6.63 -27.21 21.46
N ALA A 364 -7.11 -26.18 20.76
CA ALA A 364 -8.54 -25.93 20.57
C ALA A 364 -9.21 -27.00 19.70
N ILE A 365 -8.56 -27.42 18.58
CA ILE A 365 -9.03 -28.53 17.75
C ILE A 365 -9.17 -29.81 18.59
N ASN A 366 -8.15 -30.11 19.38
CA ASN A 366 -8.16 -31.31 20.24
C ASN A 366 -9.17 -31.23 21.38
N ALA A 367 -9.58 -30.04 21.80
CA ALA A 367 -10.57 -29.84 22.87
C ALA A 367 -12.04 -29.97 22.40
N VAL A 368 -12.30 -29.80 21.09
CA VAL A 368 -13.66 -29.90 20.47
C VAL A 368 -14.12 -31.37 20.31
N ALA A 369 -13.45 -32.30 20.94
CA ALA A 369 -13.69 -33.72 20.82
C ALA A 369 -15.17 -34.16 20.79
N GLY A 370 -15.59 -34.62 19.62
CA GLY A 370 -16.80 -35.43 19.51
C GLY A 370 -16.58 -36.83 20.17
N THR A 371 -17.55 -37.32 20.90
CA THR A 371 -17.51 -38.61 21.63
C THR A 371 -18.18 -39.74 20.84
N GLY A 372 -18.46 -39.55 19.53
CA GLY A 372 -19.12 -40.52 18.69
C GLY A 372 -18.16 -41.58 18.11
N PRO A 373 -18.66 -42.72 17.66
CA PRO A 373 -17.87 -43.70 16.95
C PRO A 373 -17.40 -43.11 15.61
N THR A 374 -16.13 -43.23 15.35
CA THR A 374 -15.50 -42.78 14.09
C THR A 374 -15.06 -43.98 13.25
N ALA A 375 -15.18 -43.87 11.95
CA ALA A 375 -14.59 -44.82 11.01
C ALA A 375 -13.86 -44.02 9.92
N PRO A 376 -12.74 -44.54 9.41
CA PRO A 376 -12.02 -43.85 8.30
C PRO A 376 -12.96 -43.56 7.12
N LEU A 377 -12.88 -42.36 6.58
CA LEU A 377 -13.72 -41.94 5.44
C LEU A 377 -13.44 -42.74 4.17
N LEU A 378 -12.25 -43.30 4.03
CA LEU A 378 -11.87 -44.25 2.96
C LEU A 378 -11.36 -45.54 3.58
N ASP A 379 -11.59 -46.66 2.88
CA ASP A 379 -10.97 -47.94 3.22
C ASP A 379 -9.47 -47.96 2.79
N VAL A 380 -8.76 -49.06 3.15
CA VAL A 380 -7.32 -49.18 2.89
C VAL A 380 -6.99 -49.18 1.42
N ALA A 381 -7.83 -49.76 0.58
CA ALA A 381 -7.60 -49.84 -0.88
C ALA A 381 -7.83 -48.47 -1.50
N GLU A 382 -8.91 -47.79 -1.14
CA GLU A 382 -9.24 -46.43 -1.55
C GLU A 382 -8.14 -45.43 -1.15
N TRP A 383 -7.65 -45.54 0.09
CA TRP A 383 -6.56 -44.70 0.58
C TRP A 383 -5.27 -44.95 -0.20
N SER A 384 -4.91 -46.21 -0.46
CA SER A 384 -3.74 -46.57 -1.26
C SER A 384 -3.85 -46.00 -2.69
N ALA A 385 -5.03 -46.08 -3.31
CA ALA A 385 -5.28 -45.49 -4.62
C ALA A 385 -5.14 -43.98 -4.61
N LEU A 386 -5.69 -43.30 -3.58
CA LEU A 386 -5.58 -41.85 -3.43
C LEU A 386 -4.13 -41.36 -3.23
N LYS A 387 -3.32 -42.12 -2.52
CA LYS A 387 -1.88 -41.86 -2.39
C LYS A 387 -1.14 -41.89 -3.76
N GLN A 388 -1.71 -42.56 -4.74
CA GLN A 388 -1.15 -42.68 -6.08
C GLN A 388 -1.88 -41.81 -7.12
N ILE A 389 -2.71 -40.87 -6.68
CA ILE A 389 -3.50 -40.00 -7.58
C ILE A 389 -2.65 -39.15 -8.53
N CYS A 390 -1.38 -38.90 -8.22
CA CYS A 390 -0.40 -38.28 -9.10
C CYS A 390 0.60 -39.33 -9.57
N ALA A 391 0.29 -40.04 -10.60
CA ALA A 391 1.24 -40.97 -11.19
C ALA A 391 2.54 -40.27 -11.64
N PRO A 392 3.69 -40.94 -11.61
CA PRO A 392 4.94 -40.36 -12.13
C PRO A 392 4.75 -39.88 -13.56
N LEU A 393 5.22 -38.69 -13.87
CA LEU A 393 5.23 -38.19 -15.24
C LEU A 393 6.14 -39.12 -16.07
N PRO A 394 5.75 -39.45 -17.32
CA PRO A 394 6.66 -40.15 -18.20
C PRO A 394 7.96 -39.35 -18.33
N PRO A 395 9.13 -39.99 -18.38
CA PRO A 395 10.37 -39.29 -18.60
C PRO A 395 10.18 -38.42 -19.86
N ASN A 396 10.42 -37.11 -19.71
CA ASN A 396 10.48 -36.21 -20.85
C ASN A 396 11.51 -36.80 -21.80
N ASP A 397 11.09 -37.27 -22.97
CA ASP A 397 11.99 -37.47 -24.09
C ASP A 397 12.61 -36.10 -24.42
N ALA A 398 13.68 -35.78 -23.72
CA ALA A 398 14.51 -34.64 -24.00
C ALA A 398 15.23 -34.88 -25.31
N GLY A 399 14.56 -34.66 -26.43
CA GLY A 399 15.17 -34.91 -27.73
C GLY A 399 14.20 -34.95 -28.90
N GLY A 400 13.24 -34.05 -28.99
CA GLY A 400 12.43 -33.82 -30.20
C GLY A 400 12.96 -32.64 -31.00
N GLY A 401 14.03 -32.84 -31.73
CA GLY A 401 14.41 -32.30 -33.04
C GLY A 401 13.93 -30.89 -33.40
N ARG A 402 14.80 -29.90 -33.24
CA ARG A 402 14.87 -28.81 -34.22
C ARG A 402 15.10 -29.42 -35.60
N THR A 403 14.06 -29.60 -36.36
CA THR A 403 14.16 -29.73 -37.82
C THR A 403 13.82 -28.36 -38.41
N LYS A 404 14.71 -27.93 -39.22
CA LYS A 404 14.93 -26.70 -39.99
C LYS A 404 13.68 -26.04 -40.56
#